data_c350bd1368896aacb2925aa1111298cd
#
_entry.id   c350bd1368896aacb2925aa1111298cd
#
_cell.length_a   1.000
_cell.length_b   1.000
_cell.length_c   1.000
_cell.angle_alpha   90.00
_cell.angle_beta   90.00
_cell.angle_gamma   90.00
#
_symmetry.space_group_name_H-M   'P 1'
#
loop_
_entity.id
_entity.type
_entity.pdbx_description
1 polymer ?
#
loop_
_entity_poly.entity_id
_entity_poly.type
_entity_poly.pdbx_seq_one_letter_code
_entity_poly.pdbx_strand_id
1 'polypeptide(L)'
;MYKRQLAPRIRAADLAVVNLETTLTRRSRYTGYPLFRSPAALADALRDAGVDVAVLANNHCCDNGAEGIRTSVEELDRCGIRHTGAFADSADYKKNNPLYLTHCGIRLAIVNYTYGTNGMPVPEGTVVNLIDTVRMAADLAAARASGVDFIVACVHWGDEYQRRENAAQRSLAAFLRRHGTDVVVGSHPHVIQPWVADSSHVVLYSLGNLVSGQRRRYTDGGLAATVEAVSYTHLT
;
A
#
# COMPACT_ATOMS: atom_id res chain seq x y z
N MET A 1 -10.57 -19.32 -5.25
CA MET A 1 -9.76 -20.38 -4.60
C MET A 1 -8.78 -19.76 -3.59
N TYR A 2 -8.00 -18.75 -3.92
CA TYR A 2 -6.98 -18.13 -3.04
C TYR A 2 -7.54 -17.51 -1.74
N LYS A 3 -8.73 -16.90 -1.76
CA LYS A 3 -9.38 -16.35 -0.55
C LYS A 3 -9.49 -17.35 0.61
N ARG A 4 -9.86 -18.62 0.31
CA ARG A 4 -10.04 -19.64 1.36
C ARG A 4 -8.73 -20.07 2.00
N GLN A 5 -7.61 -19.97 1.28
CA GLN A 5 -6.29 -20.38 1.77
C GLN A 5 -5.60 -19.27 2.59
N LEU A 6 -5.72 -18.01 2.16
CA LEU A 6 -5.02 -16.87 2.78
C LEU A 6 -5.86 -16.14 3.83
N ALA A 7 -7.19 -16.12 3.72
CA ALA A 7 -8.05 -15.43 4.67
C ALA A 7 -7.80 -15.81 6.14
N PRO A 8 -7.56 -17.07 6.52
CA PRO A 8 -7.23 -17.39 7.90
C PRO A 8 -5.96 -16.73 8.41
N ARG A 9 -4.93 -16.60 7.54
CA ARG A 9 -3.67 -15.93 7.90
C ARG A 9 -3.83 -14.42 7.96
N ILE A 10 -4.60 -13.83 7.03
CA ILE A 10 -4.90 -12.40 7.00
C ILE A 10 -5.67 -12.03 8.28
N ARG A 11 -6.69 -12.79 8.64
CA ARG A 11 -7.49 -12.58 9.86
C ARG A 11 -6.75 -12.84 11.16
N ALA A 12 -5.65 -13.57 11.13
CA ALA A 12 -4.82 -13.82 12.31
C ALA A 12 -3.85 -12.68 12.61
N ALA A 13 -3.66 -11.74 11.67
CA ALA A 13 -2.88 -10.53 11.90
C ALA A 13 -3.73 -9.50 12.66
N ASP A 14 -3.09 -8.74 13.54
CA ASP A 14 -3.72 -7.62 14.24
C ASP A 14 -4.05 -6.46 13.31
N LEU A 15 -3.27 -6.32 12.22
CA LEU A 15 -3.47 -5.33 11.17
C LEU A 15 -3.02 -5.90 9.82
N ALA A 16 -3.96 -6.05 8.89
CA ALA A 16 -3.70 -6.54 7.55
C ALA A 16 -3.71 -5.42 6.51
N VAL A 17 -2.58 -5.23 5.83
CA VAL A 17 -2.39 -4.18 4.81
C VAL A 17 -2.22 -4.81 3.44
N VAL A 18 -2.91 -4.29 2.42
CA VAL A 18 -2.81 -4.76 1.03
C VAL A 18 -2.61 -3.61 0.05
N ASN A 19 -1.86 -3.83 -1.02
CA ASN A 19 -1.89 -2.95 -2.19
C ASN A 19 -3.08 -3.31 -3.08
N LEU A 20 -3.99 -2.35 -3.29
CA LEU A 20 -5.15 -2.51 -4.19
C LEU A 20 -4.81 -1.90 -5.56
N GLU A 21 -4.26 -2.72 -6.45
CA GLU A 21 -3.76 -2.30 -7.76
C GLU A 21 -4.84 -2.35 -8.84
N THR A 22 -5.93 -1.67 -8.60
CA THR A 22 -7.07 -1.49 -9.50
C THR A 22 -7.97 -0.38 -8.96
N THR A 23 -8.77 0.25 -9.82
CA THR A 23 -9.86 1.09 -9.36
C THR A 23 -11.15 0.27 -9.23
N LEU A 24 -12.03 0.70 -8.33
CA LEU A 24 -13.34 0.10 -8.15
C LEU A 24 -14.43 0.83 -8.94
N THR A 25 -15.48 0.12 -9.32
CA THR A 25 -16.64 0.70 -10.00
C THR A 25 -17.96 0.04 -9.57
N ARG A 26 -19.01 0.85 -9.49
CA ARG A 26 -20.40 0.39 -9.31
C ARG A 26 -21.08 0.09 -10.65
N ARG A 27 -20.44 0.43 -11.78
CA ARG A 27 -20.94 0.14 -13.12
C ARG A 27 -20.78 -1.34 -13.46
N SER A 28 -21.58 -1.87 -14.33
CA SER A 28 -21.55 -3.28 -14.75
C SER A 28 -20.42 -3.63 -15.72
N ARG A 29 -19.68 -2.62 -16.24
CA ARG A 29 -18.58 -2.84 -17.18
C ARG A 29 -17.26 -2.92 -16.43
N TYR A 30 -16.69 -4.09 -16.36
CA TYR A 30 -15.36 -4.36 -15.78
C TYR A 30 -14.32 -4.50 -16.89
N THR A 31 -13.07 -4.13 -16.60
CA THR A 31 -11.95 -4.24 -17.55
C THR A 31 -10.70 -4.76 -16.85
N GLY A 32 -9.90 -5.53 -17.59
CA GLY A 32 -8.53 -5.89 -17.22
C GLY A 32 -7.51 -4.93 -17.85
N TYR A 33 -6.29 -5.43 -18.06
CA TYR A 33 -5.20 -4.67 -18.71
C TYR A 33 -5.68 -4.06 -20.05
N PRO A 34 -5.28 -2.83 -20.41
CA PRO A 34 -4.34 -1.97 -19.69
C PRO A 34 -4.97 -1.06 -18.61
N LEU A 35 -6.30 -0.91 -18.57
CA LEU A 35 -7.01 -0.03 -17.65
C LEU A 35 -7.91 -0.87 -16.73
N PHE A 36 -7.45 -1.11 -15.52
CA PHE A 36 -8.13 -1.97 -14.58
C PHE A 36 -9.36 -1.30 -13.96
N ARG A 37 -10.47 -1.99 -14.03
CA ARG A 37 -11.74 -1.60 -13.43
C ARG A 37 -12.41 -2.81 -12.80
N SER A 38 -12.32 -2.93 -11.49
CA SER A 38 -12.87 -4.05 -10.72
C SER A 38 -14.25 -3.72 -10.14
N PRO A 39 -15.10 -4.73 -9.90
CA PRO A 39 -16.39 -4.49 -9.26
C PRO A 39 -16.23 -3.95 -7.84
N ALA A 40 -17.14 -3.07 -7.41
CA ALA A 40 -17.21 -2.54 -6.03
C ALA A 40 -17.27 -3.66 -4.97
N ALA A 41 -17.90 -4.79 -5.28
CA ALA A 41 -17.92 -5.98 -4.44
C ALA A 41 -16.53 -6.55 -4.08
N LEU A 42 -15.45 -6.08 -4.73
CA LEU A 42 -14.09 -6.42 -4.31
C LEU A 42 -13.77 -5.86 -2.92
N ALA A 43 -14.30 -4.68 -2.56
CA ALA A 43 -14.15 -4.13 -1.20
C ALA A 43 -14.79 -5.04 -0.14
N ASP A 44 -16.00 -5.56 -0.40
CA ASP A 44 -16.64 -6.54 0.50
C ASP A 44 -15.79 -7.80 0.63
N ALA A 45 -15.21 -8.23 -0.48
CA ALA A 45 -14.36 -9.41 -0.50
C ALA A 45 -13.03 -9.22 0.26
N LEU A 46 -12.47 -8.01 0.28
CA LEU A 46 -11.29 -7.66 1.08
C LEU A 46 -11.65 -7.63 2.57
N ARG A 47 -12.75 -6.95 2.95
CA ARG A 47 -13.27 -6.98 4.32
C ARG A 47 -13.50 -8.40 4.81
N ASP A 48 -14.18 -9.22 4.03
CA ASP A 48 -14.48 -10.61 4.39
C ASP A 48 -13.20 -11.47 4.48
N ALA A 49 -12.13 -11.08 3.84
CA ALA A 49 -10.82 -11.71 3.99
C ALA A 49 -10.08 -11.25 5.25
N GLY A 50 -10.51 -10.17 5.91
CA GLY A 50 -9.88 -9.60 7.10
C GLY A 50 -8.87 -8.49 6.78
N VAL A 51 -9.02 -7.79 5.66
CA VAL A 51 -8.16 -6.64 5.32
C VAL A 51 -8.63 -5.41 6.09
N ASP A 52 -7.70 -4.73 6.75
CA ASP A 52 -7.94 -3.52 7.53
C ASP A 52 -7.54 -2.24 6.78
N VAL A 53 -6.47 -2.31 5.98
CA VAL A 53 -5.94 -1.17 5.24
C VAL A 53 -5.68 -1.53 3.79
N ALA A 54 -6.11 -0.68 2.87
CA ALA A 54 -5.77 -0.73 1.46
C ALA A 54 -4.88 0.47 1.10
N VAL A 55 -3.68 0.23 0.55
CA VAL A 55 -2.83 1.27 0.00
C VAL A 55 -3.13 1.42 -1.49
N LEU A 56 -3.34 2.66 -1.94
CA LEU A 56 -3.93 2.98 -3.23
C LEU A 56 -2.96 3.66 -4.20
N ALA A 57 -1.81 4.22 -3.73
CA ALA A 57 -0.83 4.81 -4.63
C ALA A 57 -0.08 3.70 -5.37
N ASN A 58 -0.50 3.44 -6.59
CA ASN A 58 0.11 2.53 -7.54
C ASN A 58 -0.08 3.05 -8.97
N ASN A 59 0.54 2.41 -9.95
CA ASN A 59 0.49 2.86 -11.35
C ASN A 59 -0.90 2.74 -11.99
N HIS A 60 -1.83 1.99 -11.38
CA HIS A 60 -3.21 1.80 -11.86
C HIS A 60 -4.26 2.62 -11.09
N CYS A 61 -3.86 3.45 -10.14
CA CYS A 61 -4.81 4.21 -9.32
C CYS A 61 -5.61 5.26 -10.12
N CYS A 62 -5.10 5.71 -11.28
CA CYS A 62 -5.75 6.69 -12.16
C CYS A 62 -6.47 6.08 -13.36
N ASP A 63 -6.54 4.75 -13.51
CA ASP A 63 -7.07 4.05 -14.70
C ASP A 63 -8.48 4.47 -15.09
N ASN A 64 -9.31 4.87 -14.15
CA ASN A 64 -10.68 5.33 -14.40
C ASN A 64 -10.92 6.77 -13.93
N GLY A 65 -9.87 7.58 -13.94
CA GLY A 65 -9.93 9.00 -13.59
C GLY A 65 -10.46 9.26 -12.18
N ALA A 66 -11.03 10.44 -11.95
CA ALA A 66 -11.55 10.85 -10.65
C ALA A 66 -12.66 9.92 -10.12
N GLU A 67 -13.51 9.40 -10.99
CA GLU A 67 -14.58 8.46 -10.61
C GLU A 67 -13.99 7.17 -10.02
N GLY A 68 -12.93 6.63 -10.64
CA GLY A 68 -12.28 5.41 -10.16
C GLY A 68 -11.68 5.59 -8.76
N ILE A 69 -10.97 6.69 -8.52
CA ILE A 69 -10.39 7.01 -7.21
C ILE A 69 -11.50 7.18 -6.16
N ARG A 70 -12.51 8.06 -6.44
CA ARG A 70 -13.59 8.33 -5.50
C ARG A 70 -14.41 7.09 -5.16
N THR A 71 -14.78 6.30 -6.18
CA THR A 71 -15.51 5.05 -5.93
C THR A 71 -14.69 4.07 -5.10
N SER A 72 -13.38 3.97 -5.34
CA SER A 72 -12.52 3.10 -4.54
C SER A 72 -12.49 3.54 -3.08
N VAL A 73 -12.29 4.82 -2.80
CA VAL A 73 -12.30 5.39 -1.45
C VAL A 73 -13.65 5.16 -0.76
N GLU A 74 -14.76 5.51 -1.42
CA GLU A 74 -16.12 5.35 -0.89
C GLU A 74 -16.46 3.89 -0.55
N GLU A 75 -16.07 2.94 -1.41
CA GLU A 75 -16.35 1.53 -1.18
C GLU A 75 -15.48 0.94 -0.05
N LEU A 76 -14.23 1.37 0.07
CA LEU A 76 -13.37 1.00 1.18
C LEU A 76 -13.92 1.55 2.50
N ASP A 77 -14.30 2.83 2.54
CA ASP A 77 -14.92 3.46 3.71
C ASP A 77 -16.24 2.77 4.10
N ARG A 78 -17.10 2.45 3.13
CA ARG A 78 -18.33 1.67 3.36
C ARG A 78 -18.05 0.31 4.01
N CYS A 79 -16.94 -0.32 3.65
CA CYS A 79 -16.52 -1.60 4.21
C CYS A 79 -15.74 -1.47 5.53
N GLY A 80 -15.46 -0.26 6.00
CA GLY A 80 -14.64 -0.02 7.18
C GLY A 80 -13.15 -0.28 6.96
N ILE A 81 -12.69 -0.37 5.70
CA ILE A 81 -11.28 -0.54 5.33
C ILE A 81 -10.66 0.85 5.24
N ARG A 82 -9.61 1.10 6.03
CA ARG A 82 -8.86 2.34 5.98
C ARG A 82 -8.03 2.40 4.69
N HIS A 83 -7.73 3.61 4.21
CA HIS A 83 -6.95 3.77 2.98
C HIS A 83 -5.94 4.92 3.08
N THR A 84 -4.92 4.89 2.23
CA THR A 84 -3.97 5.99 2.03
C THR A 84 -3.31 5.88 0.66
N GLY A 85 -2.66 6.95 0.20
CA GLY A 85 -1.86 6.97 -1.03
C GLY A 85 -2.55 7.60 -2.23
N ALA A 86 -3.85 7.33 -2.44
CA ALA A 86 -4.70 8.07 -3.37
C ALA A 86 -5.98 8.47 -2.65
N PHE A 87 -6.49 9.68 -2.92
CA PHE A 87 -7.51 10.34 -2.12
C PHE A 87 -8.56 11.00 -3.00
N ALA A 88 -9.81 10.94 -2.54
CA ALA A 88 -10.98 11.48 -3.26
C ALA A 88 -10.91 13.00 -3.44
N ASP A 89 -10.27 13.70 -2.49
CA ASP A 89 -10.05 15.15 -2.48
C ASP A 89 -9.00 15.58 -1.46
N SER A 90 -8.84 16.90 -1.27
CA SER A 90 -7.88 17.45 -0.31
C SER A 90 -8.28 17.27 1.17
N ALA A 91 -9.54 17.07 1.46
CA ALA A 91 -10.02 16.82 2.83
C ALA A 91 -9.69 15.37 3.22
N ASP A 92 -9.95 14.43 2.32
CA ASP A 92 -9.58 13.03 2.45
C ASP A 92 -8.04 12.87 2.58
N TYR A 93 -7.27 13.59 1.77
CA TYR A 93 -5.81 13.63 1.89
C TYR A 93 -5.36 14.07 3.29
N LYS A 94 -5.88 15.18 3.80
CA LYS A 94 -5.52 15.69 5.13
C LYS A 94 -5.87 14.72 6.27
N LYS A 95 -6.93 13.94 6.09
CA LYS A 95 -7.40 12.95 7.08
C LYS A 95 -6.57 11.67 7.08
N ASN A 96 -6.09 11.24 5.90
CA ASN A 96 -5.54 9.91 5.68
C ASN A 96 -4.07 9.91 5.20
N ASN A 97 -3.35 11.06 5.23
CA ASN A 97 -1.93 11.15 4.89
C ASN A 97 -1.13 12.01 5.89
N PRO A 98 -0.24 11.41 6.71
CA PRO A 98 -0.08 9.98 6.96
C PRO A 98 -1.32 9.35 7.57
N LEU A 99 -1.56 8.07 7.28
CA LEU A 99 -2.64 7.32 7.92
C LEU A 99 -2.23 6.89 9.32
N TYR A 100 -2.88 7.44 10.34
CA TYR A 100 -2.61 7.09 11.74
C TYR A 100 -3.58 6.03 12.23
N LEU A 101 -3.03 5.01 12.90
CA LEU A 101 -3.76 3.90 13.49
C LEU A 101 -3.22 3.59 14.89
N THR A 102 -4.07 3.07 15.74
CA THR A 102 -3.68 2.52 17.04
C THR A 102 -4.27 1.12 17.17
N HIS A 103 -3.42 0.14 17.44
CA HIS A 103 -3.83 -1.23 17.67
C HIS A 103 -3.03 -1.82 18.84
N CYS A 104 -3.72 -2.47 19.78
CA CYS A 104 -3.10 -3.05 21.00
C CYS A 104 -2.15 -2.09 21.74
N GLY A 105 -2.48 -0.78 21.76
CA GLY A 105 -1.66 0.24 22.42
C GLY A 105 -0.48 0.74 21.59
N ILE A 106 -0.18 0.15 20.45
CA ILE A 106 0.88 0.58 19.52
C ILE A 106 0.30 1.57 18.52
N ARG A 107 0.93 2.73 18.38
CA ARG A 107 0.58 3.78 17.41
C ARG A 107 1.41 3.65 16.16
N LEU A 108 0.74 3.58 15.02
CA LEU A 108 1.35 3.40 13.72
C LEU A 108 1.04 4.57 12.79
N ALA A 109 1.98 4.95 11.94
CA ALA A 109 1.72 5.76 10.75
C ALA A 109 2.00 4.90 9.50
N ILE A 110 1.06 4.91 8.56
CA ILE A 110 1.26 4.29 7.25
C ILE A 110 1.30 5.39 6.21
N VAL A 111 2.34 5.40 5.38
CA VAL A 111 2.46 6.25 4.20
C VAL A 111 2.56 5.39 2.95
N ASN A 112 2.04 5.90 1.82
CA ASN A 112 2.07 5.13 0.57
C ASN A 112 2.37 6.05 -0.60
N TYR A 113 3.30 5.62 -1.47
CA TYR A 113 3.76 6.40 -2.63
C TYR A 113 3.92 5.52 -3.86
N THR A 114 3.75 6.11 -5.05
CA THR A 114 3.98 5.43 -6.34
C THR A 114 4.97 6.20 -7.23
N TYR A 115 5.72 5.48 -8.05
CA TYR A 115 6.61 6.07 -9.05
C TYR A 115 5.86 6.81 -10.16
N GLY A 116 4.59 6.50 -10.38
CA GLY A 116 3.80 7.10 -11.45
C GLY A 116 2.43 6.47 -11.59
N THR A 117 1.73 6.88 -12.64
CA THR A 117 0.33 6.53 -12.93
C THR A 117 0.15 6.03 -14.38
N ASN A 118 1.14 5.30 -14.92
CA ASN A 118 1.15 4.83 -16.32
C ASN A 118 0.92 5.95 -17.35
N GLY A 119 1.41 7.16 -17.07
CA GLY A 119 1.22 8.33 -17.93
C GLY A 119 -0.18 8.96 -17.86
N MET A 120 -1.08 8.43 -17.06
CA MET A 120 -2.38 9.05 -16.81
C MET A 120 -2.19 10.28 -15.90
N PRO A 121 -2.77 11.44 -16.24
CA PRO A 121 -2.70 12.59 -15.33
C PRO A 121 -3.47 12.29 -14.04
N VAL A 122 -2.98 12.81 -12.91
CA VAL A 122 -3.77 12.82 -11.67
C VAL A 122 -5.00 13.68 -11.91
N PRO A 123 -6.21 13.13 -11.75
CA PRO A 123 -7.44 13.86 -12.08
C PRO A 123 -7.67 15.06 -11.16
N GLU A 124 -8.16 16.15 -11.72
CA GLU A 124 -8.48 17.36 -10.98
C GLU A 124 -9.41 17.09 -9.78
N GLY A 125 -9.13 17.73 -8.67
CA GLY A 125 -9.88 17.54 -7.42
C GLY A 125 -9.61 16.24 -6.69
N THR A 126 -8.65 15.42 -7.16
CA THR A 126 -8.13 14.24 -6.44
C THR A 126 -6.68 14.43 -6.08
N VAL A 127 -6.13 13.57 -5.20
CA VAL A 127 -4.71 13.61 -4.83
C VAL A 127 -4.13 12.20 -4.93
N VAL A 128 -2.92 12.09 -5.49
CA VAL A 128 -2.13 10.85 -5.50
C VAL A 128 -0.72 11.16 -4.98
N ASN A 129 -0.24 10.33 -4.07
CA ASN A 129 1.11 10.45 -3.56
C ASN A 129 2.12 9.86 -4.56
N LEU A 130 2.69 10.72 -5.38
CA LEU A 130 3.85 10.38 -6.19
C LEU A 130 5.12 10.38 -5.35
N ILE A 131 6.12 9.60 -5.75
CA ILE A 131 7.46 9.62 -5.13
C ILE A 131 8.07 11.01 -5.36
N ASP A 132 8.14 11.79 -4.29
CA ASP A 132 8.75 13.10 -4.18
C ASP A 132 9.46 13.16 -2.82
N THR A 133 10.78 13.17 -2.82
CA THR A 133 11.56 13.09 -1.58
C THR A 133 11.36 14.28 -0.65
N VAL A 134 11.00 15.46 -1.15
CA VAL A 134 10.71 16.65 -0.32
C VAL A 134 9.40 16.41 0.44
N ARG A 135 8.38 15.97 -0.27
CA ARG A 135 7.07 15.68 0.31
C ARG A 135 7.13 14.48 1.26
N MET A 136 7.81 13.42 0.85
CA MET A 136 8.01 12.22 1.69
C MET A 136 8.74 12.57 2.98
N ALA A 137 9.78 13.42 2.95
CA ALA A 137 10.48 13.87 4.16
C ALA A 137 9.55 14.64 5.09
N ALA A 138 8.69 15.50 4.56
CA ALA A 138 7.70 16.27 5.35
C ALA A 138 6.65 15.35 6.00
N ASP A 139 6.11 14.39 5.26
CA ASP A 139 5.13 13.42 5.76
C ASP A 139 5.74 12.55 6.88
N LEU A 140 6.97 12.06 6.69
CA LEU A 140 7.67 11.25 7.69
C LEU A 140 8.03 12.06 8.95
N ALA A 141 8.44 13.31 8.78
CA ALA A 141 8.68 14.22 9.91
C ALA A 141 7.39 14.48 10.70
N ALA A 142 6.26 14.70 10.01
CA ALA A 142 4.95 14.87 10.64
C ALA A 142 4.52 13.59 11.39
N ALA A 143 4.76 12.40 10.79
CA ALA A 143 4.49 11.13 11.44
C ALA A 143 5.29 10.98 12.74
N ARG A 144 6.60 11.23 12.73
CA ARG A 144 7.42 11.19 13.95
C ARG A 144 7.01 12.22 14.99
N ALA A 145 6.72 13.45 14.58
CA ALA A 145 6.25 14.51 15.47
C ALA A 145 4.93 14.18 16.16
N SER A 146 4.07 13.35 15.54
CA SER A 146 2.82 12.89 16.16
C SER A 146 3.04 11.86 17.28
N GLY A 147 4.26 11.39 17.46
CA GLY A 147 4.65 10.45 18.51
C GLY A 147 4.21 9.01 18.24
N VAL A 148 4.13 8.59 16.97
CA VAL A 148 3.88 7.16 16.65
C VAL A 148 5.06 6.29 17.03
N ASP A 149 4.76 5.04 17.37
CA ASP A 149 5.76 4.05 17.75
C ASP A 149 6.45 3.48 16.50
N PHE A 150 5.71 3.27 15.39
CA PHE A 150 6.22 2.72 14.14
C PHE A 150 5.73 3.50 12.92
N ILE A 151 6.59 3.60 11.90
CA ILE A 151 6.25 4.13 10.57
C ILE A 151 6.44 3.03 9.52
N VAL A 152 5.38 2.74 8.79
CA VAL A 152 5.36 1.80 7.67
C VAL A 152 5.24 2.59 6.36
N ALA A 153 6.19 2.42 5.45
CA ALA A 153 6.12 2.99 4.10
C ALA A 153 5.81 1.89 3.08
N CYS A 154 4.66 1.99 2.44
CA CYS A 154 4.30 1.17 1.30
C CYS A 154 4.70 1.90 0.01
N VAL A 155 5.52 1.29 -0.85
CA VAL A 155 6.06 1.97 -2.03
C VAL A 155 5.84 1.12 -3.29
N HIS A 156 5.21 1.72 -4.28
CA HIS A 156 5.01 1.13 -5.59
C HIS A 156 6.12 1.59 -6.53
N TRP A 157 7.11 0.72 -6.80
CA TRP A 157 8.39 1.10 -7.38
C TRP A 157 9.10 -0.02 -8.14
N GLY A 158 10.25 0.29 -8.76
CA GLY A 158 11.12 -0.68 -9.40
C GLY A 158 10.72 -0.98 -10.84
N ASP A 159 11.20 -2.10 -11.35
CA ASP A 159 10.98 -2.53 -12.72
C ASP A 159 10.18 -3.82 -12.74
N GLU A 160 9.16 -3.88 -13.61
CA GLU A 160 8.33 -5.08 -13.77
C GLU A 160 9.18 -6.32 -14.11
N TYR A 161 8.84 -7.42 -13.46
CA TYR A 161 9.40 -8.76 -13.71
C TYR A 161 10.88 -8.93 -13.38
N GLN A 162 11.53 -7.91 -12.80
CA GLN A 162 12.90 -8.01 -12.32
C GLN A 162 12.93 -8.62 -10.92
N ARG A 163 13.63 -9.75 -10.76
CA ARG A 163 13.73 -10.48 -9.47
C ARG A 163 14.73 -9.88 -8.50
N ARG A 164 15.46 -8.83 -8.91
CA ARG A 164 16.36 -8.05 -8.06
C ARG A 164 15.94 -6.60 -8.08
N GLU A 165 16.05 -5.97 -6.93
CA GLU A 165 15.82 -4.55 -6.79
C GLU A 165 16.86 -3.74 -7.59
N ASN A 166 16.44 -2.62 -8.14
CA ASN A 166 17.32 -1.70 -8.85
C ASN A 166 17.97 -0.66 -7.94
N ALA A 167 18.86 0.17 -8.50
CA ALA A 167 19.58 1.21 -7.75
C ALA A 167 18.63 2.28 -7.18
N ALA A 168 17.57 2.63 -7.89
CA ALA A 168 16.58 3.61 -7.44
C ALA A 168 15.82 3.09 -6.21
N GLN A 169 15.41 1.82 -6.20
CA GLN A 169 14.77 1.19 -5.05
C GLN A 169 15.70 1.21 -3.82
N ARG A 170 16.98 0.85 -3.99
CA ARG A 170 17.96 0.89 -2.87
C ARG A 170 18.16 2.30 -2.34
N SER A 171 18.29 3.29 -3.22
CA SER A 171 18.48 4.68 -2.84
C SER A 171 17.28 5.23 -2.08
N LEU A 172 16.06 4.92 -2.54
CA LEU A 172 14.84 5.35 -1.87
C LEU A 172 14.62 4.62 -0.54
N ALA A 173 14.93 3.33 -0.45
CA ALA A 173 14.90 2.60 0.82
C ALA A 173 15.85 3.21 1.85
N ALA A 174 17.08 3.55 1.43
CA ALA A 174 18.05 4.23 2.30
C ALA A 174 17.56 5.64 2.71
N PHE A 175 16.90 6.37 1.82
CA PHE A 175 16.27 7.66 2.14
C PHE A 175 15.18 7.48 3.20
N LEU A 176 14.24 6.57 3.01
CA LEU A 176 13.14 6.27 3.94
C LEU A 176 13.68 5.93 5.33
N ARG A 177 14.70 5.07 5.40
CA ARG A 177 15.36 4.70 6.65
C ARG A 177 15.94 5.92 7.38
N ARG A 178 16.67 6.79 6.67
CA ARG A 178 17.24 8.03 7.26
C ARG A 178 16.18 8.98 7.79
N HIS A 179 14.96 8.93 7.25
CA HIS A 179 13.83 9.74 7.71
C HIS A 179 12.93 9.03 8.73
N GLY A 180 13.43 7.91 9.30
CA GLY A 180 12.79 7.26 10.45
C GLY A 180 11.70 6.26 10.09
N THR A 181 11.67 5.73 8.87
CA THR A 181 10.78 4.61 8.54
C THR A 181 11.32 3.33 9.16
N ASP A 182 10.46 2.55 9.80
CA ASP A 182 10.84 1.28 10.45
C ASP A 182 10.66 0.09 9.49
N VAL A 183 9.59 0.13 8.69
CA VAL A 183 9.25 -0.94 7.72
C VAL A 183 8.97 -0.35 6.36
N VAL A 184 9.61 -0.89 5.33
CA VAL A 184 9.35 -0.56 3.91
C VAL A 184 8.81 -1.78 3.20
N VAL A 185 7.65 -1.64 2.56
CA VAL A 185 6.99 -2.71 1.81
C VAL A 185 6.82 -2.27 0.36
N GLY A 186 7.50 -2.96 -0.53
CA GLY A 186 7.48 -2.69 -1.96
C GLY A 186 6.48 -3.53 -2.73
N SER A 187 5.95 -2.94 -3.81
CA SER A 187 5.09 -3.56 -4.83
C SER A 187 5.47 -3.03 -6.22
N HIS A 188 4.82 -3.48 -7.28
CA HIS A 188 4.98 -3.19 -8.69
C HIS A 188 5.76 -4.24 -9.49
N PRO A 189 6.90 -4.81 -9.07
CA PRO A 189 7.63 -5.76 -9.91
C PRO A 189 6.85 -7.03 -10.28
N HIS A 190 5.73 -7.30 -9.63
CA HIS A 190 4.90 -8.50 -9.82
C HIS A 190 5.60 -9.83 -9.55
N VAL A 191 6.83 -9.79 -9.10
CA VAL A 191 7.66 -10.93 -8.70
C VAL A 191 8.24 -10.65 -7.32
N ILE A 192 8.52 -11.70 -6.56
CA ILE A 192 9.19 -11.55 -5.26
C ILE A 192 10.63 -11.10 -5.51
N GLN A 193 11.02 -10.00 -4.84
CA GLN A 193 12.38 -9.50 -4.78
C GLN A 193 13.00 -9.77 -3.41
N PRO A 194 14.34 -9.64 -3.24
CA PRO A 194 15.00 -9.80 -1.97
C PRO A 194 14.43 -8.92 -0.85
N TRP A 195 14.72 -9.28 0.36
CA TRP A 195 14.40 -8.49 1.54
C TRP A 195 15.64 -8.35 2.42
N VAL A 196 15.67 -7.28 3.20
CA VAL A 196 16.73 -6.97 4.18
C VAL A 196 16.07 -6.65 5.50
N ALA A 197 16.59 -7.20 6.58
CA ALA A 197 16.16 -6.87 7.93
C ALA A 197 17.37 -6.76 8.85
N ASP A 198 17.33 -5.81 9.75
CA ASP A 198 18.22 -5.71 10.91
C ASP A 198 17.37 -5.53 12.19
N SER A 199 17.99 -5.24 13.32
CA SER A 199 17.30 -5.09 14.61
C SER A 199 16.29 -3.92 14.67
N SER A 200 16.29 -3.01 13.71
CA SER A 200 15.53 -1.76 13.76
C SER A 200 14.80 -1.42 12.46
N HIS A 201 15.03 -2.17 11.40
CA HIS A 201 14.52 -1.79 10.09
C HIS A 201 14.31 -3.01 9.19
N VAL A 202 13.20 -3.02 8.45
CA VAL A 202 12.85 -4.06 7.48
C VAL A 202 12.55 -3.42 6.13
N VAL A 203 13.15 -3.95 5.06
CA VAL A 203 12.83 -3.60 3.67
C VAL A 203 12.46 -4.86 2.91
N LEU A 204 11.22 -4.93 2.45
CA LEU A 204 10.70 -5.94 1.54
C LEU A 204 10.59 -5.28 0.16
N TYR A 205 11.55 -5.50 -0.74
CA TYR A 205 11.62 -4.77 -2.01
C TYR A 205 10.44 -5.05 -2.95
N SER A 206 9.92 -6.28 -2.97
CA SER A 206 8.64 -6.61 -3.62
C SER A 206 8.07 -7.90 -3.05
N LEU A 207 6.78 -7.86 -2.72
CA LEU A 207 6.05 -9.05 -2.27
C LEU A 207 5.54 -9.92 -3.41
N GLY A 208 5.66 -9.49 -4.69
CA GLY A 208 5.03 -10.17 -5.82
C GLY A 208 3.50 -10.03 -5.81
N ASN A 209 2.81 -10.97 -6.44
CA ASN A 209 1.35 -10.95 -6.59
C ASN A 209 0.65 -11.84 -5.55
N LEU A 210 -0.20 -11.25 -4.73
CA LEU A 210 -1.08 -12.02 -3.84
C LEU A 210 -2.24 -12.68 -4.61
N VAL A 211 -2.89 -11.89 -5.48
CA VAL A 211 -3.95 -12.33 -6.39
C VAL A 211 -3.75 -11.61 -7.72
N SER A 212 -3.54 -12.34 -8.79
CA SER A 212 -3.33 -11.79 -10.12
C SER A 212 -3.79 -12.75 -11.21
N GLY A 213 -4.16 -12.20 -12.37
CA GLY A 213 -4.40 -12.96 -13.59
C GLY A 213 -3.15 -13.19 -14.44
N GLN A 214 -2.02 -12.65 -14.06
CA GLN A 214 -0.76 -12.78 -14.81
C GLN A 214 -0.30 -14.24 -14.90
N ARG A 215 0.34 -14.60 -16.02
CA ARG A 215 0.82 -15.96 -16.31
C ARG A 215 2.30 -16.00 -16.69
N ARG A 216 2.98 -14.87 -16.60
CA ARG A 216 4.42 -14.80 -16.83
C ARG A 216 5.15 -15.56 -15.73
N ARG A 217 6.30 -16.16 -16.07
CA ARG A 217 7.14 -16.87 -15.09
C ARG A 217 7.42 -16.02 -13.86
N TYR A 218 7.22 -16.60 -12.67
CA TYR A 218 7.37 -15.98 -11.34
C TYR A 218 6.30 -14.94 -10.94
N THR A 219 5.29 -14.68 -11.78
CA THR A 219 4.19 -13.78 -11.41
C THR A 219 3.00 -14.50 -10.78
N ASP A 220 3.05 -15.81 -10.70
CA ASP A 220 2.05 -16.72 -10.14
C ASP A 220 2.21 -16.97 -8.63
N GLY A 221 3.22 -16.31 -8.01
CA GLY A 221 3.50 -16.39 -6.58
C GLY A 221 3.67 -15.03 -5.94
N GLY A 222 3.28 -14.94 -4.69
CA GLY A 222 3.45 -13.76 -3.84
C GLY A 222 3.84 -14.16 -2.42
N LEU A 223 4.35 -13.19 -1.68
CA LEU A 223 4.74 -13.30 -0.29
C LEU A 223 3.70 -12.59 0.59
N ALA A 224 3.17 -13.29 1.58
CA ALA A 224 2.52 -12.66 2.72
C ALA A 224 3.56 -12.54 3.83
N ALA A 225 3.96 -11.31 4.15
CA ALA A 225 4.93 -11.04 5.21
C ALA A 225 4.21 -10.67 6.50
N THR A 226 4.65 -11.22 7.62
CA THR A 226 4.24 -10.78 8.96
C THR A 226 5.40 -10.05 9.60
N VAL A 227 5.16 -8.83 10.07
CA VAL A 227 6.11 -8.04 10.85
C VAL A 227 5.53 -7.91 12.24
N GLU A 228 6.29 -8.34 13.23
CA GLU A 228 5.91 -8.21 14.64
C GLU A 228 6.50 -6.91 15.19
N ALA A 229 5.61 -5.98 15.60
CA ALA A 229 5.98 -4.74 16.24
C ALA A 229 5.85 -4.93 17.76
N VAL A 230 6.94 -4.75 18.49
CA VAL A 230 6.97 -4.91 19.96
C VAL A 230 7.33 -3.57 20.59
N SER A 231 6.48 -3.06 21.48
CA SER A 231 6.79 -1.92 22.33
C SER A 231 7.38 -2.42 23.64
N TYR A 232 8.65 -2.15 23.89
CA TYR A 232 9.24 -2.38 25.19
C TYR A 232 8.91 -1.23 26.13
N THR A 233 7.94 -1.39 27.00
CA THR A 233 7.83 -0.55 28.19
C THR A 233 8.98 -0.92 29.11
N HIS A 234 9.97 -0.06 29.28
CA HIS A 234 10.91 -0.21 30.36
C HIS A 234 10.14 -0.05 31.66
N LEU A 235 9.96 -1.16 32.38
CA LEU A 235 9.60 -1.12 33.81
C LEU A 235 10.84 -0.55 34.54
N THR A 236 10.81 0.75 34.87
CA THR A 236 11.74 1.40 35.80
C THR A 236 11.36 1.06 37.23
#